data_067ec46e317bcaf961db6e4d90be7409
#
_entry.id   067ec46e317bcaf961db6e4d90be7409
#
_cell.length_a   1.000
_cell.length_b   1.000
_cell.length_c   1.000
_cell.angle_alpha   90.00
_cell.angle_beta   90.00
_cell.angle_gamma   90.00
#
_symmetry.space_group_name_H-M   'P 1'
#
loop_
_entity.id
_entity.type
_entity.pdbx_description
1 polymer ?
#
loop_
_entity_poly.entity_id
_entity_poly.type
_entity_poly.pdbx_seq_one_letter_code
_entity_poly.pdbx_strand_id
1 'polypeptide(L)'
;MKKSIVIVAALAAVLAFTGCSKSKVEINSIADLAGKKIGVQAGTTGEAWVQDNVENVQLSSFKTGMDAALDLKNRAIDAVILDELPAKAIVERNPELKIIRDSEFTNNKEAYAIAVKKGNVELLSSINKTIADMKEGGEYEKLVNAFMPVDGKITIPANLAADGSKVVKLGTNAAFPPFEYVEGKNIVGFDITMGQIIAKDAGMKLEVVDMAFDSLIPALQSGTIDFIAAGMSVNEERKKNVDFSETYFESEQVIIVRK
;
A
#
# COMPACT_ATOMS: atom_id res chain seq x y z
N MET A 1 -82.30 -15.23 35.51
CA MET A 1 -80.91 -15.00 35.88
C MET A 1 -80.04 -15.63 34.80
N LYS A 2 -79.56 -14.85 33.86
CA LYS A 2 -78.68 -15.32 32.72
C LYS A 2 -77.26 -14.90 33.03
N LYS A 3 -76.35 -15.84 33.21
CA LYS A 3 -74.92 -15.57 33.38
C LYS A 3 -74.27 -15.48 32.04
N SER A 4 -73.77 -14.33 31.65
CA SER A 4 -72.98 -14.13 30.45
C SER A 4 -71.50 -14.48 30.73
N ILE A 5 -70.97 -15.46 30.03
CA ILE A 5 -69.58 -15.83 30.07
C ILE A 5 -68.88 -14.96 29.00
N VAL A 6 -67.94 -14.11 29.43
CA VAL A 6 -67.05 -13.32 28.58
C VAL A 6 -65.78 -14.16 28.33
N ILE A 7 -65.59 -14.63 27.08
CA ILE A 7 -64.35 -15.27 26.67
C ILE A 7 -63.40 -14.20 26.23
N VAL A 8 -62.31 -13.98 27.00
CA VAL A 8 -61.18 -13.12 26.64
C VAL A 8 -60.26 -13.97 25.77
N ALA A 9 -60.22 -13.73 24.48
CA ALA A 9 -59.25 -14.32 23.57
C ALA A 9 -57.96 -13.49 23.67
N ALA A 10 -56.93 -14.05 24.33
CA ALA A 10 -55.59 -13.48 24.35
C ALA A 10 -54.88 -13.79 23.03
N LEU A 11 -54.76 -12.81 22.16
CA LEU A 11 -53.99 -12.91 20.91
C LEU A 11 -52.48 -12.73 21.25
N ALA A 12 -51.77 -13.86 21.38
CA ALA A 12 -50.32 -13.84 21.52
C ALA A 12 -49.69 -13.49 20.17
N ALA A 13 -49.28 -12.24 19.97
CA ALA A 13 -48.47 -11.83 18.86
C ALA A 13 -47.04 -12.35 19.03
N VAL A 14 -46.71 -13.44 18.37
CA VAL A 14 -45.33 -13.94 18.22
C VAL A 14 -44.60 -13.00 17.26
N LEU A 15 -43.89 -12.02 17.81
CA LEU A 15 -42.89 -11.24 17.07
C LEU A 15 -41.75 -12.19 16.68
N ALA A 16 -41.81 -12.73 15.48
CA ALA A 16 -40.69 -13.39 14.85
C ALA A 16 -39.60 -12.31 14.61
N PHE A 17 -38.64 -12.20 15.53
CA PHE A 17 -37.38 -11.55 15.26
C PHE A 17 -36.67 -12.41 14.21
N THR A 18 -36.93 -12.14 12.94
CA THR A 18 -36.01 -12.53 11.87
C THR A 18 -34.74 -11.72 12.06
N GLY A 19 -33.84 -12.23 12.90
CA GLY A 19 -32.47 -11.75 12.95
C GLY A 19 -31.92 -11.82 11.55
N CYS A 20 -31.71 -10.66 10.91
CA CYS A 20 -30.90 -10.56 9.69
C CYS A 20 -29.49 -11.04 10.06
N SER A 21 -29.26 -12.33 9.98
CA SER A 21 -27.94 -12.90 9.89
C SER A 21 -27.37 -12.34 8.57
N LYS A 22 -26.56 -11.26 8.65
CA LYS A 22 -25.78 -10.84 7.49
C LYS A 22 -25.01 -12.05 7.04
N SER A 23 -25.34 -12.60 5.88
CA SER A 23 -24.59 -13.69 5.29
C SER A 23 -23.11 -13.30 5.30
N LYS A 24 -22.26 -14.21 5.79
CA LYS A 24 -20.80 -14.00 5.78
C LYS A 24 -20.42 -13.75 4.32
N VAL A 25 -19.90 -12.56 4.03
CA VAL A 25 -19.37 -12.27 2.69
C VAL A 25 -18.15 -13.17 2.51
N GLU A 26 -18.22 -14.05 1.53
CA GLU A 26 -17.12 -14.96 1.20
C GLU A 26 -16.48 -14.47 -0.10
N ILE A 27 -15.17 -14.21 -0.05
CA ILE A 27 -14.34 -13.80 -1.17
C ILE A 27 -13.15 -14.74 -1.21
N ASN A 28 -12.97 -15.44 -2.34
CA ASN A 28 -11.90 -16.40 -2.55
C ASN A 28 -11.06 -16.08 -3.79
N SER A 29 -11.54 -15.19 -4.65
CA SER A 29 -10.89 -14.78 -5.89
C SER A 29 -11.32 -13.37 -6.28
N ILE A 30 -10.72 -12.79 -7.32
CA ILE A 30 -11.16 -11.53 -7.92
C ILE A 30 -12.59 -11.60 -8.48
N ALA A 31 -13.04 -12.76 -8.93
CA ALA A 31 -14.38 -12.93 -9.47
C ALA A 31 -15.49 -12.66 -8.41
N ASP A 32 -15.15 -12.81 -7.12
CA ASP A 32 -16.09 -12.59 -6.02
C ASP A 32 -16.20 -11.11 -5.62
N LEU A 33 -15.41 -10.21 -6.23
CA LEU A 33 -15.35 -8.79 -5.88
C LEU A 33 -16.51 -7.97 -6.42
N ALA A 34 -17.21 -8.44 -7.47
CA ALA A 34 -18.33 -7.73 -8.08
C ALA A 34 -19.41 -7.37 -7.04
N GLY A 35 -19.84 -6.11 -7.03
CA GLY A 35 -20.84 -5.58 -6.11
C GLY A 35 -20.39 -5.47 -4.64
N LYS A 36 -19.11 -5.74 -4.31
CA LYS A 36 -18.59 -5.65 -2.94
C LYS A 36 -18.10 -4.25 -2.59
N LYS A 37 -17.93 -4.03 -1.30
CA LYS A 37 -17.31 -2.84 -0.75
C LYS A 37 -15.81 -3.08 -0.66
N ILE A 38 -15.04 -2.38 -1.49
CA ILE A 38 -13.59 -2.57 -1.60
C ILE A 38 -12.87 -1.32 -1.15
N GLY A 39 -11.89 -1.50 -0.27
CA GLY A 39 -10.95 -0.46 0.14
C GLY A 39 -9.66 -0.56 -0.65
N VAL A 40 -9.11 0.59 -1.01
CA VAL A 40 -7.82 0.74 -1.68
C VAL A 40 -7.07 1.93 -1.11
N GLN A 41 -5.77 2.02 -1.32
CA GLN A 41 -5.06 3.26 -1.08
C GLN A 41 -5.21 4.19 -2.28
N ALA A 42 -5.50 5.48 -2.02
CA ALA A 42 -5.73 6.49 -3.06
C ALA A 42 -4.49 6.68 -3.96
N GLY A 43 -4.70 6.78 -5.27
CA GLY A 43 -3.67 7.03 -6.27
C GLY A 43 -2.81 5.80 -6.63
N THR A 44 -3.14 4.61 -6.12
CA THR A 44 -2.39 3.37 -6.40
C THR A 44 -2.87 2.67 -7.67
N THR A 45 -2.06 1.74 -8.16
CA THR A 45 -2.44 0.82 -9.25
C THR A 45 -3.57 -0.10 -8.83
N GLY A 46 -3.63 -0.49 -7.55
CA GLY A 46 -4.74 -1.25 -6.99
C GLY A 46 -6.08 -0.50 -7.07
N GLU A 47 -6.09 0.81 -6.82
CA GLU A 47 -7.29 1.64 -7.01
C GLU A 47 -7.73 1.66 -8.47
N ALA A 48 -6.81 1.93 -9.39
CA ALA A 48 -7.10 1.97 -10.83
C ALA A 48 -7.61 0.60 -11.32
N TRP A 49 -6.97 -0.49 -10.89
CA TRP A 49 -7.39 -1.84 -11.27
C TRP A 49 -8.82 -2.13 -10.81
N VAL A 50 -9.18 -1.77 -9.57
CA VAL A 50 -10.55 -1.99 -9.05
C VAL A 50 -11.56 -1.16 -9.83
N GLN A 51 -11.25 0.09 -10.17
CA GLN A 51 -12.14 0.97 -10.96
C GLN A 51 -12.40 0.41 -12.36
N ASP A 52 -11.37 -0.16 -12.99
CA ASP A 52 -11.44 -0.61 -14.38
C ASP A 52 -12.03 -2.03 -14.51
N ASN A 53 -11.89 -2.90 -13.50
CA ASN A 53 -12.15 -4.32 -13.64
C ASN A 53 -13.26 -4.87 -12.72
N VAL A 54 -13.71 -4.13 -11.69
CA VAL A 54 -14.71 -4.66 -10.75
C VAL A 54 -16.09 -4.05 -11.01
N GLU A 55 -17.01 -4.87 -11.51
CA GLU A 55 -18.37 -4.41 -11.81
C GLU A 55 -19.16 -4.05 -10.54
N ASN A 56 -19.90 -2.96 -10.59
CA ASN A 56 -20.81 -2.49 -9.53
C ASN A 56 -20.13 -2.33 -8.16
N VAL A 57 -18.81 -2.07 -8.14
CA VAL A 57 -18.02 -1.90 -6.92
C VAL A 57 -18.50 -0.69 -6.10
N GLN A 58 -18.49 -0.85 -4.77
CA GLN A 58 -18.56 0.26 -3.84
C GLN A 58 -17.14 0.55 -3.35
N LEU A 59 -16.42 1.39 -4.10
CA LEU A 59 -15.03 1.71 -3.85
C LEU A 59 -14.89 2.74 -2.73
N SER A 60 -13.94 2.52 -1.83
CA SER A 60 -13.52 3.47 -0.79
C SER A 60 -12.02 3.66 -0.87
N SER A 61 -11.58 4.88 -1.14
CA SER A 61 -10.16 5.24 -1.23
C SER A 61 -9.68 5.81 0.10
N PHE A 62 -8.59 5.25 0.63
CA PHE A 62 -8.01 5.59 1.93
C PHE A 62 -6.64 6.25 1.74
N LYS A 63 -6.19 6.98 2.75
CA LYS A 63 -4.84 7.56 2.75
C LYS A 63 -3.74 6.49 2.85
N THR A 64 -4.03 5.40 3.58
CA THR A 64 -3.10 4.29 3.79
C THR A 64 -3.82 2.95 3.67
N GLY A 65 -3.07 1.89 3.32
CA GLY A 65 -3.59 0.52 3.36
C GLY A 65 -3.98 0.07 4.77
N MET A 66 -3.36 0.64 5.81
CA MET A 66 -3.71 0.36 7.22
C MET A 66 -5.09 0.91 7.57
N ASP A 67 -5.46 2.10 7.10
CA ASP A 67 -6.80 2.67 7.31
C ASP A 67 -7.87 1.79 6.64
N ALA A 68 -7.60 1.34 5.41
CA ALA A 68 -8.47 0.40 4.70
C ALA A 68 -8.64 -0.93 5.48
N ALA A 69 -7.54 -1.47 6.01
CA ALA A 69 -7.57 -2.69 6.81
C ALA A 69 -8.36 -2.52 8.12
N LEU A 70 -8.32 -1.34 8.74
CA LEU A 70 -9.13 -1.04 9.92
C LEU A 70 -10.63 -1.07 9.60
N ASP A 71 -11.04 -0.49 8.48
CA ASP A 71 -12.44 -0.53 8.02
C ASP A 71 -12.87 -1.95 7.62
N LEU A 72 -11.95 -2.75 7.05
CA LEU A 72 -12.17 -4.17 6.80
C LEU A 72 -12.45 -4.94 8.11
N LYS A 73 -11.65 -4.72 9.15
CA LYS A 73 -11.86 -5.33 10.48
C LYS A 73 -13.21 -4.93 11.07
N ASN A 74 -13.57 -3.67 10.96
CA ASN A 74 -14.81 -3.10 11.47
C ASN A 74 -16.04 -3.47 10.62
N ARG A 75 -15.89 -4.26 9.55
CA ARG A 75 -16.95 -4.68 8.63
C ARG A 75 -17.61 -3.50 7.86
N ALA A 76 -16.94 -2.39 7.75
CA ALA A 76 -17.38 -1.27 6.92
C ALA A 76 -17.20 -1.58 5.44
N ILE A 77 -16.12 -2.32 5.11
CA ILE A 77 -15.82 -2.85 3.78
C ILE A 77 -15.64 -4.37 3.79
N ASP A 78 -15.60 -5.00 2.62
CA ASP A 78 -15.58 -6.45 2.45
C ASP A 78 -14.19 -6.99 2.12
N ALA A 79 -13.40 -6.22 1.37
CA ALA A 79 -12.03 -6.56 0.97
C ALA A 79 -11.15 -5.32 0.87
N VAL A 80 -9.83 -5.52 0.89
CA VAL A 80 -8.82 -4.51 0.54
C VAL A 80 -7.94 -5.07 -0.57
N ILE A 81 -7.66 -4.26 -1.60
CA ILE A 81 -6.63 -4.56 -2.61
C ILE A 81 -5.39 -3.75 -2.25
N LEU A 82 -4.26 -4.44 -2.15
CA LEU A 82 -2.99 -3.85 -1.72
C LEU A 82 -1.82 -4.72 -2.20
N ASP A 83 -0.64 -4.14 -2.29
CA ASP A 83 0.61 -4.84 -2.59
C ASP A 83 0.95 -5.88 -1.53
N GLU A 84 1.55 -7.00 -1.97
CA GLU A 84 1.74 -8.21 -1.16
C GLU A 84 2.50 -7.96 0.15
N LEU A 85 3.67 -7.28 0.10
CA LEU A 85 4.50 -7.13 1.30
C LEU A 85 3.85 -6.25 2.37
N PRO A 86 3.29 -5.07 2.05
CA PRO A 86 2.49 -4.30 3.01
C PRO A 86 1.26 -5.06 3.52
N ALA A 87 0.59 -5.83 2.64
CA ALA A 87 -0.53 -6.67 3.04
C ALA A 87 -0.11 -7.76 4.06
N LYS A 88 1.06 -8.40 3.86
CA LYS A 88 1.63 -9.34 4.82
C LYS A 88 1.87 -8.68 6.18
N ALA A 89 2.51 -7.51 6.19
CA ALA A 89 2.77 -6.77 7.43
C ALA A 89 1.48 -6.40 8.19
N ILE A 90 0.40 -6.09 7.46
CA ILE A 90 -0.92 -5.84 8.05
C ILE A 90 -1.51 -7.12 8.65
N VAL A 91 -1.51 -8.22 7.90
CA VAL A 91 -2.13 -9.49 8.31
C VAL A 91 -1.38 -10.13 9.48
N GLU A 92 -0.07 -10.02 9.55
CA GLU A 92 0.75 -10.49 10.68
C GLU A 92 0.32 -9.83 12.02
N ARG A 93 -0.06 -8.55 11.97
CA ARG A 93 -0.53 -7.80 13.14
C ARG A 93 -2.04 -7.94 13.39
N ASN A 94 -2.77 -8.57 12.47
CA ASN A 94 -4.23 -8.71 12.51
C ASN A 94 -4.63 -10.16 12.16
N PRO A 95 -4.56 -11.08 13.13
CA PRO A 95 -4.75 -12.53 12.90
C PRO A 95 -6.17 -12.90 12.43
N GLU A 96 -7.14 -12.00 12.54
CA GLU A 96 -8.50 -12.14 12.00
C GLU A 96 -8.59 -11.89 10.49
N LEU A 97 -7.52 -11.36 9.88
CA LEU A 97 -7.42 -11.14 8.44
C LEU A 97 -6.63 -12.26 7.78
N LYS A 98 -6.82 -12.42 6.48
CA LYS A 98 -6.03 -13.30 5.62
C LYS A 98 -5.82 -12.69 4.25
N ILE A 99 -4.76 -13.13 3.57
CA ILE A 99 -4.46 -12.79 2.19
C ILE A 99 -5.01 -13.88 1.27
N ILE A 100 -5.60 -13.44 0.17
CA ILE A 100 -5.95 -14.26 -0.99
C ILE A 100 -5.10 -13.79 -2.15
N ARG A 101 -4.42 -14.73 -2.82
CA ARG A 101 -3.71 -14.49 -4.07
C ARG A 101 -4.58 -14.94 -5.23
N ASP A 102 -4.56 -14.16 -6.29
CA ASP A 102 -5.24 -14.51 -7.53
C ASP A 102 -4.23 -14.58 -8.67
N SER A 103 -4.47 -15.49 -9.62
CA SER A 103 -3.57 -15.71 -10.74
C SER A 103 -3.44 -14.48 -11.64
N GLU A 104 -4.47 -13.65 -11.73
CA GLU A 104 -4.40 -12.42 -12.51
C GLU A 104 -3.35 -11.46 -11.95
N PHE A 105 -3.31 -11.26 -10.64
CA PHE A 105 -2.32 -10.42 -9.99
C PHE A 105 -0.91 -11.04 -10.05
N THR A 106 -0.81 -12.36 -9.78
CA THR A 106 0.48 -13.05 -9.81
C THR A 106 1.12 -13.07 -11.21
N ASN A 107 0.30 -13.11 -12.28
CA ASN A 107 0.79 -13.09 -13.67
C ASN A 107 1.05 -11.68 -14.18
N ASN A 108 0.50 -10.65 -13.55
CA ASN A 108 0.63 -9.24 -13.93
C ASN A 108 1.37 -8.45 -12.83
N LYS A 109 2.62 -8.88 -12.57
CA LYS A 109 3.46 -8.20 -11.59
C LYS A 109 3.76 -6.77 -11.96
N GLU A 110 3.92 -5.95 -10.95
CA GLU A 110 4.28 -4.55 -11.03
C GLU A 110 5.75 -4.35 -10.70
N ALA A 111 6.37 -3.35 -11.31
CA ALA A 111 7.76 -3.03 -11.06
C ALA A 111 7.88 -1.64 -10.41
N TYR A 112 8.53 -1.57 -9.25
CA TYR A 112 8.79 -0.31 -8.57
C TYR A 112 10.03 0.38 -9.12
N ALA A 113 9.94 1.69 -9.27
CA ALA A 113 11.05 2.55 -9.64
C ALA A 113 10.99 3.89 -8.89
N ILE A 114 12.14 4.56 -8.86
CA ILE A 114 12.24 5.93 -8.33
C ILE A 114 11.76 6.89 -9.41
N ALA A 115 10.87 7.83 -9.05
CA ALA A 115 10.40 8.83 -9.96
C ALA A 115 11.13 10.17 -9.74
N VAL A 116 11.48 10.84 -10.84
CA VAL A 116 12.03 12.19 -10.87
C VAL A 116 11.17 13.09 -11.72
N LYS A 117 11.30 14.40 -11.53
CA LYS A 117 10.61 15.39 -12.36
C LYS A 117 10.98 15.17 -13.83
N LYS A 118 9.98 15.25 -14.68
CA LYS A 118 10.13 15.05 -16.13
C LYS A 118 11.24 15.92 -16.71
N GLY A 119 12.18 15.29 -17.42
CA GLY A 119 13.32 15.94 -18.00
C GLY A 119 14.51 16.20 -17.06
N ASN A 120 14.46 15.76 -15.80
CA ASN A 120 15.60 15.84 -14.88
C ASN A 120 16.61 14.71 -15.12
N VAL A 121 17.29 14.77 -16.27
CA VAL A 121 18.19 13.72 -16.74
C VAL A 121 19.40 13.54 -15.82
N GLU A 122 19.91 14.62 -15.22
CA GLU A 122 21.08 14.58 -14.33
C GLU A 122 20.79 13.76 -13.07
N LEU A 123 19.71 14.07 -12.36
CA LEU A 123 19.33 13.32 -11.15
C LEU A 123 18.97 11.88 -11.49
N LEU A 124 18.23 11.65 -12.61
CA LEU A 124 17.87 10.30 -13.07
C LEU A 124 19.12 9.46 -13.37
N SER A 125 20.11 10.03 -14.06
CA SER A 125 21.36 9.32 -14.36
C SER A 125 22.14 8.97 -13.08
N SER A 126 22.19 9.90 -12.11
CA SER A 126 22.81 9.65 -10.80
C SER A 126 22.10 8.51 -10.05
N ILE A 127 20.77 8.52 -10.00
CA ILE A 127 19.97 7.48 -9.35
C ILE A 127 20.21 6.12 -10.02
N ASN A 128 20.16 6.05 -11.35
CA ASN A 128 20.39 4.80 -12.09
C ASN A 128 21.79 4.25 -11.83
N LYS A 129 22.79 5.14 -11.81
CA LYS A 129 24.16 4.72 -11.47
C LYS A 129 24.23 4.12 -10.07
N THR A 130 23.66 4.77 -9.06
CA THR A 130 23.64 4.24 -7.69
C THR A 130 22.93 2.89 -7.62
N ILE A 131 21.77 2.72 -8.30
CA ILE A 131 21.04 1.44 -8.33
C ILE A 131 21.91 0.33 -8.97
N ALA A 132 22.61 0.63 -10.06
CA ALA A 132 23.51 -0.31 -10.72
C ALA A 132 24.68 -0.68 -9.79
N ASP A 133 25.37 0.31 -9.22
CA ASP A 133 26.49 0.11 -8.30
C ASP A 133 26.07 -0.73 -7.07
N MET A 134 24.89 -0.50 -6.52
CA MET A 134 24.34 -1.30 -5.40
C MET A 134 24.13 -2.75 -5.79
N LYS A 135 23.59 -3.01 -7.01
CA LYS A 135 23.38 -4.38 -7.50
C LYS A 135 24.71 -5.08 -7.74
N GLU A 136 25.65 -4.43 -8.41
CA GLU A 136 26.99 -4.99 -8.71
C GLU A 136 27.82 -5.21 -7.45
N GLY A 137 27.74 -4.30 -6.48
CA GLY A 137 28.47 -4.35 -5.20
C GLY A 137 27.87 -5.25 -4.13
N GLY A 138 26.68 -5.83 -4.39
CA GLY A 138 25.94 -6.67 -3.44
C GLY A 138 25.31 -5.88 -2.28
N GLU A 139 25.25 -4.55 -2.37
CA GLU A 139 24.57 -3.71 -1.38
C GLU A 139 23.07 -3.87 -1.47
N TYR A 140 22.55 -4.07 -2.69
CA TYR A 140 21.14 -4.30 -2.94
C TYR A 140 20.65 -5.57 -2.22
N GLU A 141 21.37 -6.70 -2.34
CA GLU A 141 21.04 -7.95 -1.66
C GLU A 141 21.11 -7.81 -0.13
N LYS A 142 22.06 -7.01 0.38
CA LYS A 142 22.10 -6.70 1.82
C LYS A 142 20.86 -5.94 2.27
N LEU A 143 20.38 -4.98 1.47
CA LEU A 143 19.13 -4.28 1.77
C LEU A 143 17.92 -5.21 1.72
N VAL A 144 17.80 -6.05 0.71
CA VAL A 144 16.74 -7.06 0.62
C VAL A 144 16.77 -7.96 1.87
N ASN A 145 17.93 -8.47 2.26
CA ASN A 145 18.05 -9.31 3.45
C ASN A 145 17.76 -8.56 4.76
N ALA A 146 17.99 -7.25 4.81
CA ALA A 146 17.74 -6.44 5.99
C ALA A 146 16.24 -6.17 6.19
N PHE A 147 15.51 -5.86 5.11
CA PHE A 147 14.09 -5.46 5.17
C PHE A 147 13.11 -6.55 4.79
N MET A 148 13.54 -7.56 4.05
CA MET A 148 12.72 -8.69 3.56
C MET A 148 13.39 -10.03 3.91
N PRO A 149 13.81 -10.24 5.17
CA PRO A 149 14.52 -11.45 5.57
C PRO A 149 13.58 -12.67 5.56
N VAL A 150 14.13 -13.84 5.26
CA VAL A 150 13.40 -15.11 5.23
C VAL A 150 12.77 -15.45 6.59
N ASP A 151 13.43 -15.07 7.68
CA ASP A 151 12.94 -15.32 9.06
C ASP A 151 11.99 -14.23 9.59
N GLY A 152 11.64 -13.22 8.76
CA GLY A 152 10.75 -12.13 9.10
C GLY A 152 11.32 -11.09 10.07
N LYS A 153 12.61 -11.18 10.45
CA LYS A 153 13.23 -10.25 11.41
C LYS A 153 13.94 -9.11 10.71
N ILE A 154 13.23 -8.01 10.51
CA ILE A 154 13.80 -6.80 9.90
C ILE A 154 14.95 -6.27 10.76
N THR A 155 16.08 -5.95 10.09
CA THR A 155 17.24 -5.30 10.69
C THR A 155 17.47 -3.95 10.02
N ILE A 156 17.06 -2.86 10.69
CA ILE A 156 17.19 -1.51 10.12
C ILE A 156 18.66 -1.12 10.08
N PRO A 157 19.23 -0.84 8.87
CA PRO A 157 20.61 -0.36 8.77
C PRO A 157 20.81 0.97 9.49
N ALA A 158 22.05 1.26 9.90
CA ALA A 158 22.37 2.56 10.46
C ALA A 158 22.13 3.67 9.42
N ASN A 159 21.63 4.80 9.90
CA ASN A 159 21.39 5.97 9.04
C ASN A 159 22.71 6.42 8.40
N LEU A 160 22.71 6.54 7.08
CA LEU A 160 23.85 7.02 6.30
C LEU A 160 23.81 8.56 6.27
N ALA A 161 24.50 9.18 7.24
CA ALA A 161 24.67 10.64 7.19
C ALA A 161 25.57 11.01 6.02
N ALA A 162 25.11 11.91 5.16
CA ALA A 162 25.98 12.58 4.20
C ALA A 162 26.31 13.99 4.72
N ASP A 163 27.58 14.36 4.67
CA ASP A 163 28.08 15.68 5.10
C ASP A 163 27.89 16.77 4.01
N GLY A 164 26.93 16.56 3.11
CA GLY A 164 26.66 17.47 2.00
C GLY A 164 26.07 18.80 2.44
N SER A 165 26.51 19.90 1.80
CA SER A 165 25.90 21.22 1.99
C SER A 165 24.59 21.39 1.23
N LYS A 166 24.36 20.58 0.17
CA LYS A 166 23.13 20.58 -0.62
C LYS A 166 22.16 19.56 -0.05
N VAL A 167 20.87 19.91 -0.06
CA VAL A 167 19.78 19.01 0.36
C VAL A 167 19.08 18.48 -0.87
N VAL A 168 18.76 17.18 -0.87
CA VAL A 168 17.86 16.54 -1.82
C VAL A 168 16.67 15.98 -1.05
N LYS A 169 15.46 16.21 -1.55
CA LYS A 169 14.21 15.88 -0.88
C LYS A 169 13.57 14.63 -1.50
N LEU A 170 13.45 13.59 -0.69
CA LEU A 170 12.74 12.37 -1.04
C LEU A 170 11.29 12.47 -0.56
N GLY A 171 10.33 12.38 -1.48
CA GLY A 171 8.90 12.24 -1.16
C GLY A 171 8.53 10.76 -0.98
N THR A 172 7.77 10.47 0.08
CA THR A 172 7.33 9.12 0.40
C THR A 172 5.98 9.13 1.10
N ASN A 173 5.36 7.93 1.30
CA ASN A 173 4.20 7.76 2.17
C ASN A 173 4.50 6.69 3.23
N ALA A 174 4.93 7.14 4.42
CA ALA A 174 5.54 6.32 5.46
C ALA A 174 4.55 5.40 6.21
N ALA A 175 3.72 4.68 5.47
CA ALA A 175 2.76 3.70 5.96
C ALA A 175 2.75 2.40 5.12
N PHE A 176 3.87 2.08 4.46
CA PHE A 176 4.00 1.00 3.47
C PHE A 176 5.20 0.07 3.78
N PRO A 177 5.18 -0.64 4.93
CA PRO A 177 6.29 -1.54 5.30
C PRO A 177 6.39 -2.72 4.31
N PRO A 178 7.62 -3.18 4.00
CA PRO A 178 8.90 -2.81 4.58
C PRO A 178 9.63 -1.69 3.82
N PHE A 179 8.99 -1.04 2.85
CA PHE A 179 9.61 -0.05 1.95
C PHE A 179 9.80 1.31 2.64
N GLU A 180 8.73 1.85 3.24
CA GLU A 180 8.76 3.09 4.01
C GLU A 180 7.72 3.05 5.14
N TYR A 181 8.17 3.26 6.37
CA TYR A 181 7.29 3.24 7.54
C TYR A 181 7.90 4.00 8.72
N VAL A 182 7.04 4.34 9.66
CA VAL A 182 7.47 5.00 10.90
C VAL A 182 7.92 3.97 11.93
N GLU A 183 9.17 4.10 12.40
CA GLU A 183 9.70 3.34 13.52
C GLU A 183 10.18 4.30 14.61
N GLY A 184 9.45 4.35 15.72
CA GLY A 184 9.67 5.33 16.77
C GLY A 184 9.45 6.78 16.30
N LYS A 185 10.52 7.55 16.15
CA LYS A 185 10.49 8.94 15.66
C LYS A 185 11.05 9.09 14.25
N ASN A 186 11.49 8.00 13.65
CA ASN A 186 12.16 8.01 12.36
C ASN A 186 11.29 7.38 11.27
N ILE A 187 11.45 7.86 10.06
CA ILE A 187 10.97 7.17 8.86
C ILE A 187 12.10 6.30 8.38
N VAL A 188 11.83 5.00 8.22
CA VAL A 188 12.79 3.97 7.85
C VAL A 188 12.19 3.05 6.79
N GLY A 189 13.00 2.19 6.21
CA GLY A 189 12.57 1.20 5.24
C GLY A 189 13.55 1.04 4.09
N PHE A 190 13.24 0.11 3.22
CA PHE A 190 14.06 -0.21 2.05
C PHE A 190 14.26 1.04 1.16
N ASP A 191 13.17 1.71 0.79
CA ASP A 191 13.18 2.90 -0.07
C ASP A 191 13.88 4.08 0.60
N ILE A 192 13.73 4.22 1.90
CA ILE A 192 14.38 5.29 2.67
C ILE A 192 15.89 5.06 2.69
N THR A 193 16.34 3.81 2.94
CA THR A 193 17.78 3.49 2.97
C THR A 193 18.39 3.63 1.58
N MET A 194 17.70 3.20 0.53
CA MET A 194 18.13 3.42 -0.85
C MET A 194 18.23 4.91 -1.17
N GLY A 195 17.26 5.72 -0.72
CA GLY A 195 17.32 7.18 -0.82
C GLY A 195 18.51 7.80 -0.11
N GLN A 196 18.91 7.27 1.06
CA GLN A 196 20.11 7.70 1.78
C GLN A 196 21.39 7.39 1.01
N ILE A 197 21.48 6.20 0.37
CA ILE A 197 22.61 5.83 -0.48
C ILE A 197 22.70 6.77 -1.68
N ILE A 198 21.58 7.01 -2.38
CA ILE A 198 21.51 7.93 -3.52
C ILE A 198 21.99 9.35 -3.13
N ALA A 199 21.48 9.89 -2.02
CA ALA A 199 21.89 11.21 -1.54
C ALA A 199 23.38 11.26 -1.19
N LYS A 200 23.90 10.23 -0.54
CA LYS A 200 25.33 10.11 -0.18
C LYS A 200 26.21 10.08 -1.43
N ASP A 201 25.87 9.25 -2.43
CA ASP A 201 26.64 9.14 -3.67
C ASP A 201 26.63 10.43 -4.48
N ALA A 202 25.54 11.19 -4.41
CA ALA A 202 25.42 12.53 -4.98
C ALA A 202 26.11 13.62 -4.15
N GLY A 203 26.69 13.30 -2.97
CA GLY A 203 27.28 14.27 -2.05
C GLY A 203 26.26 15.24 -1.46
N MET A 204 25.01 14.80 -1.27
CA MET A 204 23.90 15.60 -0.76
C MET A 204 23.39 15.05 0.57
N LYS A 205 22.72 15.90 1.34
CA LYS A 205 22.00 15.50 2.55
C LYS A 205 20.57 15.13 2.18
N LEU A 206 20.08 13.98 2.62
CA LEU A 206 18.70 13.57 2.43
C LEU A 206 17.77 14.29 3.42
N GLU A 207 16.66 14.83 2.91
CA GLU A 207 15.47 15.22 3.66
C GLU A 207 14.31 14.33 3.21
N VAL A 208 13.68 13.60 4.13
CA VAL A 208 12.50 12.76 3.85
C VAL A 208 11.25 13.57 4.12
N VAL A 209 10.36 13.64 3.12
CA VAL A 209 9.08 14.36 3.18
C VAL A 209 7.95 13.35 3.08
N ASP A 210 7.26 13.13 4.20
CA ASP A 210 6.10 12.23 4.27
C ASP A 210 4.82 12.96 3.86
N MET A 211 4.06 12.35 2.94
CA MET A 211 2.77 12.87 2.47
C MET A 211 1.86 11.76 1.95
N ALA A 212 0.60 12.09 1.65
CA ALA A 212 -0.31 11.14 1.01
C ALA A 212 0.23 10.70 -0.36
N PHE A 213 0.08 9.41 -0.70
CA PHE A 213 0.67 8.82 -1.90
C PHE A 213 0.22 9.52 -3.19
N ASP A 214 -1.08 9.85 -3.31
CA ASP A 214 -1.67 10.57 -4.43
C ASP A 214 -1.13 12.01 -4.60
N SER A 215 -0.52 12.57 -3.56
CA SER A 215 0.09 13.91 -3.57
C SER A 215 1.55 13.91 -4.05
N LEU A 216 2.21 12.74 -4.16
CA LEU A 216 3.64 12.64 -4.46
C LEU A 216 3.99 13.18 -5.85
N ILE A 217 3.28 12.77 -6.90
CA ILE A 217 3.54 13.24 -8.28
C ILE A 217 3.28 14.75 -8.41
N PRO A 218 2.16 15.32 -7.91
CA PRO A 218 1.98 16.77 -7.86
C PRO A 218 3.09 17.51 -7.12
N ALA A 219 3.55 16.99 -5.98
CA ALA A 219 4.66 17.59 -5.21
C ALA A 219 5.99 17.56 -5.98
N LEU A 220 6.26 16.49 -6.71
CA LEU A 220 7.43 16.35 -7.57
C LEU A 220 7.38 17.35 -8.74
N GLN A 221 6.22 17.48 -9.39
CA GLN A 221 6.03 18.42 -10.50
C GLN A 221 6.21 19.88 -10.06
N SER A 222 5.72 20.24 -8.87
CA SER A 222 5.87 21.59 -8.30
C SER A 222 7.28 21.88 -7.79
N GLY A 223 8.15 20.87 -7.62
CA GLY A 223 9.48 21.00 -7.04
C GLY A 223 9.49 21.10 -5.51
N THR A 224 8.41 20.67 -4.85
CA THR A 224 8.35 20.54 -3.38
C THR A 224 9.27 19.41 -2.90
N ILE A 225 9.41 18.36 -3.70
CA ILE A 225 10.33 17.24 -3.54
C ILE A 225 11.15 17.07 -4.83
N ASP A 226 12.29 16.41 -4.74
CA ASP A 226 13.22 16.22 -5.86
C ASP A 226 13.07 14.86 -6.52
N PHE A 227 12.72 13.82 -5.75
CA PHE A 227 12.43 12.49 -6.25
C PHE A 227 11.45 11.76 -5.33
N ILE A 228 10.83 10.68 -5.84
CA ILE A 228 9.90 9.82 -5.10
C ILE A 228 10.52 8.42 -4.98
N ALA A 229 10.58 7.90 -3.75
CA ALA A 229 10.78 6.49 -3.45
C ALA A 229 9.69 6.08 -2.46
N ALA A 230 8.70 5.30 -2.92
CA ALA A 230 7.46 5.04 -2.22
C ALA A 230 6.73 3.78 -2.73
N GLY A 231 7.48 2.69 -3.03
CA GLY A 231 6.89 1.52 -3.67
C GLY A 231 6.12 1.86 -4.95
N MET A 232 6.59 2.85 -5.71
CA MET A 232 5.82 3.39 -6.82
C MET A 232 5.97 2.55 -8.09
N SER A 233 4.90 1.87 -8.50
CA SER A 233 4.85 1.08 -9.73
C SER A 233 4.95 1.96 -10.96
N VAL A 234 5.75 1.52 -11.93
CA VAL A 234 5.87 2.13 -13.26
C VAL A 234 4.61 1.80 -14.08
N ASN A 235 3.94 2.81 -14.60
CA ASN A 235 2.87 2.63 -15.57
C ASN A 235 2.83 3.78 -16.59
N GLU A 236 2.10 3.60 -17.69
CA GLU A 236 2.06 4.55 -18.80
C GLU A 236 1.41 5.89 -18.42
N GLU A 237 0.46 5.89 -17.47
CA GLU A 237 -0.17 7.14 -17.01
C GLU A 237 0.81 8.00 -16.22
N ARG A 238 1.54 7.38 -15.29
CA ARG A 238 2.57 8.07 -14.50
C ARG A 238 3.73 8.55 -15.37
N LYS A 239 4.15 7.78 -16.39
CA LYS A 239 5.20 8.18 -17.35
C LYS A 239 4.87 9.44 -18.13
N LYS A 240 3.63 9.82 -18.28
CA LYS A 240 3.26 11.12 -18.88
C LYS A 240 3.72 12.30 -18.03
N ASN A 241 3.82 12.12 -16.72
CA ASN A 241 4.01 13.16 -15.73
C ASN A 241 5.41 13.19 -15.12
N VAL A 242 6.09 12.04 -15.06
CA VAL A 242 7.40 11.86 -14.41
C VAL A 242 8.31 10.99 -15.28
N ASP A 243 9.61 11.00 -15.01
CA ASP A 243 10.54 10.02 -15.53
C ASP A 243 10.91 9.03 -14.43
N PHE A 244 11.08 7.76 -14.80
CA PHE A 244 11.39 6.68 -13.87
C PHE A 244 12.82 6.18 -14.02
N SER A 245 13.42 5.78 -12.93
CA SER A 245 14.68 5.04 -12.91
C SER A 245 14.53 3.62 -13.49
N GLU A 246 15.64 2.91 -13.60
CA GLU A 246 15.62 1.45 -13.65
C GLU A 246 14.83 0.89 -12.48
N THR A 247 14.10 -0.19 -12.72
CA THR A 247 13.28 -0.83 -11.70
C THR A 247 14.14 -1.51 -10.64
N TYR A 248 13.70 -1.42 -9.38
CA TYR A 248 14.45 -2.00 -8.28
C TYR A 248 13.74 -3.15 -7.56
N PHE A 249 12.41 -3.27 -7.69
CA PHE A 249 11.64 -4.32 -7.03
C PHE A 249 10.44 -4.76 -7.87
N GLU A 250 10.06 -6.04 -7.78
CA GLU A 250 8.82 -6.56 -8.37
C GLU A 250 7.80 -6.85 -7.26
N SER A 251 6.57 -6.39 -7.42
CA SER A 251 5.45 -6.61 -6.52
C SER A 251 4.26 -7.23 -7.25
N GLU A 252 3.32 -7.76 -6.49
CA GLU A 252 2.01 -8.17 -6.98
C GLU A 252 0.92 -7.63 -6.05
N GLN A 253 -0.29 -7.41 -6.60
CA GLN A 253 -1.45 -7.08 -5.81
C GLN A 253 -2.01 -8.33 -5.13
N VAL A 254 -2.63 -8.16 -3.97
CA VAL A 254 -3.34 -9.22 -3.26
C VAL A 254 -4.65 -8.71 -2.70
N ILE A 255 -5.53 -9.64 -2.33
CA ILE A 255 -6.81 -9.34 -1.69
C ILE A 255 -6.68 -9.64 -0.20
N ILE A 256 -6.96 -8.67 0.67
CA ILE A 256 -7.07 -8.90 2.12
C ILE A 256 -8.54 -9.02 2.47
N VAL A 257 -8.91 -10.08 3.20
CA VAL A 257 -10.26 -10.34 3.68
C VAL A 257 -10.26 -10.80 5.12
N ARG A 258 -11.44 -10.78 5.77
CA ARG A 258 -11.64 -11.42 7.08
C ARG A 258 -11.67 -12.94 6.93
N LYS A 259 -11.16 -13.66 7.96
CA LYS A 259 -11.27 -15.13 8.07
C LYS A 259 -12.69 -15.61 8.30
#